data_130ef04e09ff826d89d59ec4e69b6f17
#
_entry.id   130ef04e09ff826d89d59ec4e69b6f17
#
_cell.length_a   1.000
_cell.length_b   1.000
_cell.length_c   1.000
_cell.angle_alpha   90.00
_cell.angle_beta   90.00
_cell.angle_gamma   90.00
#
_symmetry.space_group_name_H-M   'P 1'
#
loop_
_entity.id
_entity.type
_entity.pdbx_description
1 polymer ?
#
loop_
_entity_poly.entity_id
_entity_poly.type
_entity_poly.pdbx_seq_one_letter_code
_entity_poly.pdbx_strand_id
1 'polypeptide(L)'
;MTEISPHSGIIKQNIHYFPVRVYYEDTDVGGVVYNTNYLKFMERARSEMLRCLGIDQKRMLDYNDPQDVGFVVKRTEVDFNASAEFGDSLVVESEVVNIGGASIIFNQARKRDEQTLALADIKVAAVGQDGKPKRLPAAIKEIFDKLN
;
A
#
# COMPACT_ATOMS: atom_id res chain seq x y z
N MET A 1 -8.62 13.42 27.51
CA MET A 1 -7.27 13.20 26.98
C MET A 1 -7.34 12.90 25.49
N THR A 2 -6.53 13.57 24.71
CA THR A 2 -6.51 13.35 23.27
C THR A 2 -5.55 12.23 22.94
N GLU A 3 -6.06 11.21 22.24
CA GLU A 3 -5.22 10.14 21.75
C GLU A 3 -4.59 10.56 20.42
N ILE A 4 -3.28 10.39 20.31
CA ILE A 4 -2.52 10.73 19.11
C ILE A 4 -2.01 9.44 18.49
N SER A 5 -2.35 9.19 17.24
CA SER A 5 -1.92 8.00 16.50
C SER A 5 -1.54 8.40 15.08
N PRO A 6 -0.73 7.56 14.40
CA PRO A 6 -0.42 7.82 13.01
C PRO A 6 -1.67 7.86 12.14
N HIS A 7 -1.63 8.69 11.12
CA HIS A 7 -2.74 8.82 10.18
C HIS A 7 -2.79 7.58 9.28
N SER A 8 -3.98 7.00 9.11
CA SER A 8 -4.17 5.79 8.28
C SER A 8 -4.85 6.06 6.95
N GLY A 9 -5.22 7.31 6.68
CA GLY A 9 -5.97 7.61 5.47
C GLY A 9 -7.44 7.24 5.61
N ILE A 10 -8.15 7.29 4.50
CA ILE A 10 -9.59 6.96 4.45
C ILE A 10 -9.88 6.13 3.21
N ILE A 11 -10.95 5.33 3.27
CA ILE A 11 -11.46 4.59 2.12
C ILE A 11 -12.80 5.21 1.70
N LYS A 12 -12.91 5.56 0.40
CA LYS A 12 -14.13 6.07 -0.21
C LYS A 12 -14.30 5.36 -1.54
N GLN A 13 -15.49 4.76 -1.75
CA GLN A 13 -15.80 4.10 -3.03
C GLN A 13 -14.70 3.13 -3.47
N ASN A 14 -14.26 2.28 -2.55
CA ASN A 14 -13.27 1.21 -2.79
C ASN A 14 -11.85 1.71 -3.05
N ILE A 15 -11.59 3.00 -2.91
CA ILE A 15 -10.26 3.58 -3.06
C ILE A 15 -9.79 4.09 -1.71
N HIS A 16 -8.56 3.73 -1.37
CA HIS A 16 -7.89 4.23 -0.18
C HIS A 16 -7.07 5.46 -0.54
N TYR A 17 -7.23 6.53 0.23
CA TYR A 17 -6.51 7.79 0.06
C TYR A 17 -5.58 7.99 1.24
N PHE A 18 -4.28 7.99 0.98
CA PHE A 18 -3.27 8.12 2.02
C PHE A 18 -2.43 9.39 1.79
N PRO A 19 -2.51 10.37 2.71
CA PRO A 19 -1.74 11.61 2.57
C PRO A 19 -0.27 11.38 2.93
N VAL A 20 0.61 11.99 2.15
CA VAL A 20 2.06 11.92 2.35
C VAL A 20 2.63 13.32 2.21
N ARG A 21 3.47 13.72 3.17
CA ARG A 21 4.28 14.92 3.03
C ARG A 21 5.68 14.53 2.62
N VAL A 22 6.24 15.27 1.67
CA VAL A 22 7.63 15.06 1.26
C VAL A 22 8.56 15.75 2.24
N TYR A 23 9.39 14.96 2.93
CA TYR A 23 10.39 15.46 3.86
C TYR A 23 11.76 15.59 3.20
N TYR A 24 12.66 16.26 3.88
CA TYR A 24 14.03 16.45 3.38
C TYR A 24 14.70 15.12 3.03
N GLU A 25 14.51 14.10 3.87
CA GLU A 25 15.13 12.79 3.67
C GLU A 25 14.61 12.05 2.43
N ASP A 26 13.45 12.47 1.89
CA ASP A 26 12.88 11.85 0.69
C ASP A 26 13.49 12.37 -0.60
N THR A 27 14.25 13.45 -0.53
CA THR A 27 14.77 14.15 -1.71
C THR A 27 16.23 13.78 -1.98
N ASP A 28 16.64 13.93 -3.24
CA ASP A 28 18.04 13.78 -3.66
C ASP A 28 18.74 15.15 -3.73
N VAL A 29 19.96 15.16 -4.25
CA VAL A 29 20.75 16.39 -4.35
C VAL A 29 20.13 17.43 -5.27
N GLY A 30 19.21 17.03 -6.14
CA GLY A 30 18.49 17.94 -7.03
C GLY A 30 17.25 18.55 -6.42
N GLY A 31 16.92 18.22 -5.17
CA GLY A 31 15.74 18.76 -4.47
C GLY A 31 14.43 18.09 -4.84
N VAL A 32 14.47 17.00 -5.60
CA VAL A 32 13.27 16.24 -5.98
C VAL A 32 13.29 14.87 -5.30
N VAL A 33 12.11 14.28 -5.19
CA VAL A 33 11.96 12.95 -4.56
C VAL A 33 12.69 11.91 -5.40
N TYR A 34 13.59 11.16 -4.75
CA TYR A 34 14.26 10.04 -5.39
C TYR A 34 13.25 8.95 -5.76
N ASN A 35 13.36 8.41 -6.98
CA ASN A 35 12.36 7.49 -7.53
C ASN A 35 12.02 6.31 -6.62
N THR A 36 13.02 5.75 -5.95
CA THR A 36 12.80 4.63 -5.03
C THR A 36 11.87 5.01 -3.87
N ASN A 37 11.86 6.28 -3.45
CA ASN A 37 11.01 6.73 -2.34
C ASN A 37 9.53 6.72 -2.71
N TYR A 38 9.18 6.80 -3.99
CA TYR A 38 7.80 6.66 -4.41
C TYR A 38 7.28 5.26 -4.07
N LEU A 39 8.12 4.24 -4.21
CA LEU A 39 7.78 2.87 -3.86
C LEU A 39 7.56 2.72 -2.36
N LYS A 40 8.32 3.45 -1.54
CA LYS A 40 8.13 3.47 -0.08
C LYS A 40 6.79 4.10 0.28
N PHE A 41 6.42 5.20 -0.37
CA PHE A 41 5.13 5.84 -0.13
C PHE A 41 3.99 4.88 -0.48
N MET A 42 4.12 4.15 -1.58
CA MET A 42 3.12 3.18 -2.00
C MET A 42 3.03 1.99 -1.05
N GLU A 43 4.16 1.52 -0.52
CA GLU A 43 4.18 0.43 0.47
C GLU A 43 3.47 0.85 1.75
N ARG A 44 3.77 2.05 2.26
CA ARG A 44 3.08 2.56 3.44
C ARG A 44 1.59 2.71 3.21
N ALA A 45 1.21 3.17 2.03
CA ALA A 45 -0.20 3.31 1.66
C ALA A 45 -0.92 1.96 1.64
N ARG A 46 -0.30 0.91 1.08
CA ARG A 46 -0.88 -0.44 1.11
C ARG A 46 -1.05 -0.93 2.54
N SER A 47 -0.04 -0.74 3.38
CA SER A 47 -0.10 -1.16 4.78
C SER A 47 -1.24 -0.45 5.52
N GLU A 48 -1.40 0.84 5.28
CA GLU A 48 -2.47 1.59 5.93
C GLU A 48 -3.85 1.25 5.36
N MET A 49 -3.94 0.91 4.07
CA MET A 49 -5.18 0.41 3.50
C MET A 49 -5.63 -0.87 4.19
N LEU A 50 -4.70 -1.82 4.38
CA LEU A 50 -5.02 -3.07 5.06
C LEU A 50 -5.45 -2.81 6.50
N ARG A 51 -4.79 -1.87 7.19
CA ARG A 51 -5.18 -1.46 8.55
C ARG A 51 -6.59 -0.89 8.57
N CYS A 52 -6.95 -0.03 7.62
CA CYS A 52 -8.31 0.51 7.50
C CYS A 52 -9.35 -0.58 7.29
N LEU A 53 -8.95 -1.68 6.65
CA LEU A 53 -9.83 -2.83 6.39
C LEU A 53 -9.91 -3.80 7.56
N GLY A 54 -9.19 -3.52 8.66
CA GLY A 54 -9.17 -4.40 9.82
C GLY A 54 -8.24 -5.58 9.72
N ILE A 55 -7.34 -5.58 8.74
CA ILE A 55 -6.35 -6.65 8.57
C ILE A 55 -5.10 -6.30 9.37
N ASP A 56 -4.81 -7.13 10.38
CA ASP A 56 -3.68 -6.92 11.29
C ASP A 56 -2.47 -7.73 10.82
N GLN A 57 -1.63 -7.10 9.99
CA GLN A 57 -0.45 -7.76 9.44
C GLN A 57 0.55 -8.16 10.52
N LYS A 58 0.72 -7.32 11.53
CA LYS A 58 1.68 -7.60 12.60
C LYS A 58 1.30 -8.85 13.37
N ARG A 59 0.01 -9.01 13.67
CA ARG A 59 -0.48 -10.22 14.35
C ARG A 59 -0.30 -11.46 13.48
N MET A 60 -0.60 -11.35 12.19
CA MET A 60 -0.47 -12.50 11.28
C MET A 60 0.97 -13.01 11.16
N LEU A 61 1.96 -12.13 11.34
CA LEU A 61 3.36 -12.54 11.27
C LEU A 61 3.80 -13.43 12.44
N ASP A 62 2.97 -13.54 13.48
CA ASP A 62 3.21 -14.49 14.57
C ASP A 62 2.84 -15.92 14.17
N TYR A 63 2.06 -16.11 13.10
CA TYR A 63 1.62 -17.41 12.57
C TYR A 63 0.98 -18.30 13.63
N ASN A 64 0.24 -17.71 14.56
CA ASN A 64 -0.45 -18.46 15.60
C ASN A 64 -1.73 -19.14 15.11
N ASP A 65 -2.31 -18.62 14.02
CA ASP A 65 -3.47 -19.22 13.37
C ASP A 65 -2.99 -19.94 12.10
N PRO A 66 -3.49 -21.16 11.82
CA PRO A 66 -3.08 -21.88 10.60
C PRO A 66 -3.34 -21.14 9.29
N GLN A 67 -4.27 -20.18 9.28
CA GLN A 67 -4.58 -19.40 8.08
C GLN A 67 -3.73 -18.15 7.93
N ASP A 68 -2.90 -17.83 8.93
CA ASP A 68 -2.11 -16.60 8.90
C ASP A 68 -1.11 -16.60 7.74
N VAL A 69 -0.96 -15.45 7.10
CA VAL A 69 -0.04 -15.23 5.99
C VAL A 69 0.74 -13.95 6.19
N GLY A 70 1.94 -13.92 5.60
CA GLY A 70 2.65 -12.68 5.37
C GLY A 70 2.42 -12.24 3.92
N PHE A 71 2.75 -10.98 3.63
CA PHE A 71 2.64 -10.44 2.29
C PHE A 71 4.02 -10.02 1.78
N VAL A 72 4.34 -10.44 0.55
CA VAL A 72 5.59 -10.05 -0.10
C VAL A 72 5.29 -9.51 -1.49
N VAL A 73 6.04 -8.49 -1.90
CA VAL A 73 5.89 -7.95 -3.26
C VAL A 73 6.55 -8.91 -4.23
N LYS A 74 5.78 -9.35 -5.23
CA LYS A 74 6.27 -10.24 -6.30
C LYS A 74 6.67 -9.46 -7.53
N ARG A 75 5.95 -8.40 -7.84
CA ARG A 75 6.17 -7.64 -9.06
C ARG A 75 5.73 -6.20 -8.85
N THR A 76 6.53 -5.28 -9.36
CA THR A 76 6.23 -3.86 -9.36
C THR A 76 6.43 -3.35 -10.78
N GLU A 77 5.39 -2.73 -11.33
CA GLU A 77 5.47 -2.05 -12.62
C GLU A 77 5.04 -0.61 -12.38
N VAL A 78 5.93 0.34 -12.61
CA VAL A 78 5.69 1.73 -12.25
C VAL A 78 6.13 2.67 -13.37
N ASP A 79 5.28 3.65 -13.65
CA ASP A 79 5.57 4.77 -14.53
C ASP A 79 5.79 6.02 -13.68
N PHE A 80 6.93 6.68 -13.87
CA PHE A 80 7.26 7.93 -13.21
C PHE A 80 7.02 9.07 -14.19
N ASN A 81 5.95 9.84 -13.96
CA ASN A 81 5.49 10.85 -14.92
C ASN A 81 6.01 12.25 -14.59
N ALA A 82 6.16 12.56 -13.31
CA ALA A 82 6.64 13.87 -12.86
C ALA A 82 7.24 13.75 -11.46
N SER A 83 8.07 14.69 -11.10
CA SER A 83 8.77 14.67 -9.81
C SER A 83 8.00 15.47 -8.76
N ALA A 84 8.06 14.99 -7.53
CA ALA A 84 7.63 15.74 -6.36
C ALA A 84 8.84 16.41 -5.72
N GLU A 85 8.60 17.47 -4.96
CA GLU A 85 9.61 18.28 -4.34
C GLU A 85 9.45 18.33 -2.83
N PHE A 86 10.50 18.75 -2.15
CA PHE A 86 10.48 18.97 -0.70
C PHE A 86 9.28 19.84 -0.31
N GLY A 87 8.55 19.40 0.70
CA GLY A 87 7.42 20.15 1.23
C GLY A 87 6.10 19.89 0.52
N ASP A 88 6.11 19.18 -0.61
CA ASP A 88 4.88 18.87 -1.31
C ASP A 88 3.95 18.00 -0.46
N SER A 89 2.66 18.21 -0.64
CA SER A 89 1.61 17.34 -0.07
C SER A 89 1.10 16.45 -1.19
N LEU A 90 1.20 15.16 -0.98
CA LEU A 90 0.83 14.14 -1.96
C LEU A 90 -0.29 13.28 -1.40
N VAL A 91 -1.03 12.63 -2.29
CA VAL A 91 -1.99 11.60 -1.91
C VAL A 91 -1.69 10.35 -2.71
N VAL A 92 -1.53 9.21 -2.04
CA VAL A 92 -1.47 7.91 -2.70
C VAL A 92 -2.88 7.33 -2.72
N GLU A 93 -3.39 7.09 -3.93
CA GLU A 93 -4.68 6.45 -4.13
C GLU A 93 -4.43 4.98 -4.45
N SER A 94 -4.97 4.09 -3.62
CA SER A 94 -4.78 2.65 -3.77
C SER A 94 -6.10 1.95 -4.01
N GLU A 95 -6.11 1.08 -4.99
CA GLU A 95 -7.28 0.26 -5.33
C GLU A 95 -6.85 -1.18 -5.53
N VAL A 96 -7.64 -2.13 -5.02
CA VAL A 96 -7.43 -3.55 -5.30
C VAL A 96 -8.16 -3.88 -6.60
N VAL A 97 -7.40 -4.26 -7.62
CA VAL A 97 -7.95 -4.52 -8.95
C VAL A 97 -8.09 -6.00 -9.27
N ASN A 98 -7.41 -6.86 -8.54
CA ASN A 98 -7.53 -8.31 -8.72
C ASN A 98 -7.17 -9.04 -7.44
N ILE A 99 -7.89 -10.13 -7.17
CA ILE A 99 -7.63 -11.02 -6.04
C ILE A 99 -7.55 -12.44 -6.58
N GLY A 100 -6.37 -13.05 -6.46
CA GLY A 100 -6.16 -14.46 -6.78
C GLY A 100 -6.29 -15.34 -5.54
N GLY A 101 -5.98 -16.63 -5.71
CA GLY A 101 -5.98 -17.55 -4.57
C GLY A 101 -4.92 -17.24 -3.53
N ALA A 102 -3.77 -16.75 -3.97
CA ALA A 102 -2.62 -16.44 -3.10
C ALA A 102 -1.98 -15.11 -3.45
N SER A 103 -2.71 -14.21 -4.10
CA SER A 103 -2.15 -12.94 -4.52
C SER A 103 -3.20 -11.84 -4.58
N ILE A 104 -2.72 -10.60 -4.50
CA ILE A 104 -3.53 -9.38 -4.61
C ILE A 104 -2.79 -8.45 -5.55
N ILE A 105 -3.50 -7.82 -6.47
CA ILE A 105 -2.94 -6.79 -7.32
C ILE A 105 -3.53 -5.44 -6.92
N PHE A 106 -2.65 -4.52 -6.55
CA PHE A 106 -2.99 -3.14 -6.24
C PHE A 106 -2.65 -2.26 -7.44
N ASN A 107 -3.54 -1.34 -7.76
CA ASN A 107 -3.23 -0.20 -8.62
C ASN A 107 -3.06 1.00 -7.71
N GLN A 108 -1.93 1.69 -7.81
CA GLN A 108 -1.64 2.81 -6.95
C GLN A 108 -1.19 4.00 -7.78
N ALA A 109 -1.81 5.14 -7.53
CA ALA A 109 -1.46 6.40 -8.16
C ALA A 109 -1.01 7.37 -7.07
N ARG A 110 0.11 8.05 -7.32
CA ARG A 110 0.55 9.10 -6.43
C ARG A 110 0.30 10.44 -7.08
N LYS A 111 -0.45 11.27 -6.37
CA LYS A 111 -0.97 12.53 -6.92
C LYS A 111 -0.56 13.74 -6.10
N ARG A 112 -0.32 14.84 -6.80
CA ARG A 112 -0.24 16.18 -6.25
C ARG A 112 -1.40 16.95 -6.88
N ASP A 113 -2.42 17.25 -6.07
CA ASP A 113 -3.70 17.79 -6.57
C ASP A 113 -4.28 16.84 -7.63
N GLU A 114 -4.55 17.33 -8.84
CA GLU A 114 -5.10 16.51 -9.92
C GLU A 114 -4.02 15.84 -10.78
N GLN A 115 -2.75 16.15 -10.56
CA GLN A 115 -1.67 15.63 -11.38
C GLN A 115 -1.19 14.28 -10.86
N THR A 116 -1.18 13.26 -11.72
CA THR A 116 -0.61 11.96 -11.42
C THR A 116 0.90 12.01 -11.62
N LEU A 117 1.65 11.88 -10.54
CA LEU A 117 3.11 11.92 -10.56
C LEU A 117 3.73 10.55 -10.82
N ALA A 118 3.07 9.51 -10.33
CA ALA A 118 3.50 8.13 -10.55
C ALA A 118 2.28 7.22 -10.56
N LEU A 119 2.35 6.15 -11.34
CA LEU A 119 1.28 5.16 -11.45
C LEU A 119 1.90 3.77 -11.42
N ALA A 120 1.38 2.88 -10.60
CA ALA A 120 1.97 1.56 -10.41
C ALA A 120 0.93 0.45 -10.31
N ASP A 121 1.32 -0.71 -10.82
CA ASP A 121 0.66 -1.98 -10.53
C ASP A 121 1.59 -2.81 -9.68
N ILE A 122 1.09 -3.24 -8.52
CA ILE A 122 1.88 -3.97 -7.54
C ILE A 122 1.22 -5.31 -7.28
N LYS A 123 1.92 -6.39 -7.60
CA LYS A 123 1.46 -7.74 -7.26
C LYS A 123 2.07 -8.18 -5.95
N VAL A 124 1.21 -8.49 -4.99
CA VAL A 124 1.59 -8.94 -3.66
C VAL A 124 1.17 -10.40 -3.50
N ALA A 125 2.08 -11.24 -3.04
CA ALA A 125 1.79 -12.64 -2.79
C ALA A 125 1.61 -12.89 -1.30
N ALA A 126 0.68 -13.80 -0.98
CA ALA A 126 0.54 -14.33 0.37
C ALA A 126 1.49 -15.50 0.55
N VAL A 127 2.23 -15.51 1.65
CA VAL A 127 3.21 -16.54 1.95
C VAL A 127 3.06 -17.05 3.37
N GLY A 128 3.44 -18.31 3.57
CA GLY A 128 3.52 -18.90 4.90
C GLY A 128 4.82 -18.54 5.60
N GLN A 129 4.97 -19.05 6.83
CA GLN A 129 6.16 -18.84 7.62
C GLN A 129 7.42 -19.39 6.93
N ASP A 130 7.26 -20.41 6.07
CA ASP A 130 8.35 -20.98 5.27
C ASP A 130 8.69 -20.16 4.03
N GLY A 131 7.98 -19.06 3.78
CA GLY A 131 8.19 -18.21 2.62
C GLY A 131 7.56 -18.72 1.34
N LYS A 132 6.86 -19.84 1.37
CA LYS A 132 6.21 -20.41 0.19
C LYS A 132 4.82 -19.82 0.00
N PRO A 133 4.32 -19.78 -1.26
CA PRO A 133 2.97 -19.30 -1.53
C PRO A 133 1.94 -20.01 -0.66
N LYS A 134 1.00 -19.26 -0.14
CA LYS A 134 -0.05 -19.77 0.72
C LYS A 134 -1.37 -19.10 0.35
N ARG A 135 -2.44 -19.85 0.40
CA ARG A 135 -3.77 -19.35 0.08
C ARG A 135 -4.16 -18.20 1.02
N LEU A 136 -4.76 -17.16 0.48
CA LEU A 136 -5.31 -16.07 1.27
C LEU A 136 -6.36 -16.61 2.26
N PRO A 137 -6.33 -16.15 3.52
CA PRO A 137 -7.39 -16.51 4.47
C PRO A 137 -8.76 -16.12 3.92
N ALA A 138 -9.75 -16.98 4.15
CA ALA A 138 -11.11 -16.75 3.67
C ALA A 138 -11.67 -15.42 4.16
N ALA A 139 -11.38 -15.05 5.41
CA ALA A 139 -11.82 -13.78 5.98
C ALA A 139 -11.26 -12.58 5.23
N ILE A 140 -9.99 -12.64 4.82
CA ILE A 140 -9.34 -11.56 4.08
C ILE A 140 -9.93 -11.47 2.67
N LYS A 141 -10.10 -12.61 2.01
CA LYS A 141 -10.70 -12.64 0.68
C LYS A 141 -12.10 -12.05 0.70
N GLU A 142 -12.87 -12.35 1.71
CA GLU A 142 -14.22 -11.80 1.87
C GLU A 142 -14.20 -10.29 2.04
N ILE A 143 -13.26 -9.75 2.82
CA ILE A 143 -13.11 -8.31 3.00
C ILE A 143 -12.86 -7.63 1.65
N PHE A 144 -11.96 -8.16 0.83
CA PHE A 144 -11.66 -7.58 -0.47
C PHE A 144 -12.82 -7.74 -1.46
N ASP A 145 -13.54 -8.88 -1.40
CA ASP A 145 -14.70 -9.10 -2.28
C ASP A 145 -15.77 -8.05 -2.04
N LYS A 146 -15.91 -7.54 -0.81
CA LYS A 146 -16.89 -6.51 -0.47
C LYS A 146 -16.50 -5.12 -0.98
N LEU A 147 -15.26 -4.92 -1.36
CA LEU A 147 -14.81 -3.64 -1.90
C LEU A 147 -15.24 -3.44 -3.36
N ASN A 148 -15.57 -4.50 -4.05
CA ASN A 148 -15.91 -4.43 -5.49
C ASN A 148 -17.40 -4.50 -5.75
#